data_8032489343b2d49e2f2fc611ce3e091d
#
_entry.id   8032489343b2d49e2f2fc611ce3e091d
#
_cell.length_a   1.000
_cell.length_b   1.000
_cell.length_c   1.000
_cell.angle_alpha   90.00
_cell.angle_beta   90.00
_cell.angle_gamma   90.00
#
_symmetry.space_group_name_H-M   'P 1'
#
loop_
_entity.id
_entity.type
_entity.pdbx_description
1 polymer ?
#
loop_
_entity_poly.entity_id
_entity_poly.type
_entity_poly.pdbx_seq_one_letter_code
_entity_poly.pdbx_strand_id
1 'polypeptide(L)'
;MCIRDSGFTGFIEARGNDDPKALQAVSDEFVEALRKRPELTSLRSFLQAESPQLSVSVDEDKAVAMGVSIADVYDTLGTLMGSTYVNDFPRDSKLLRVIVQADTAYRMTPEDLGRSWVRSSSGAMIPLSTLITVKRTSGPISMMRLNGYLAAQFMGAATQGISSGDAIRIVEETAQQVLPEGYTVEWVDQAWQEKRIGSSSVTAFGFGILVVFLILAALYERWSLPVAVVFALPFALLGAFVSLTLRGFSNDIYFQIGLLVLIGLSAKNAILIVEFALQRLALGDTPAQAAVNAARIRLRPILMTSLALMLGVLPLVTASGAGSAARQSMGTGVFGGMLISTFIATIFVPVFFTWFTKMRKKTKDAPSEGDSASDKPGKGEL
;
A
#
# COMPACT_ATOMS: atom_id res chain seq x y z
N MET A 1 4.85 -6.35 -16.55
CA MET A 1 4.46 -6.33 -15.14
C MET A 1 4.90 -4.99 -14.56
N CYS A 2 3.99 -4.15 -14.10
CA CYS A 2 4.37 -2.84 -13.59
C CYS A 2 4.96 -3.02 -12.19
N ILE A 3 6.20 -2.59 -12.00
CA ILE A 3 6.93 -2.61 -10.71
C ILE A 3 6.13 -1.92 -9.59
N ARG A 4 5.19 -1.05 -9.95
CA ARG A 4 4.31 -0.32 -9.03
C ARG A 4 3.30 -1.20 -8.26
N ASP A 5 3.03 -2.41 -8.73
CA ASP A 5 1.91 -3.22 -8.20
C ASP A 5 2.35 -4.27 -7.16
N SER A 6 3.64 -4.63 -7.14
CA SER A 6 4.18 -5.65 -6.22
C SER A 6 5.63 -5.41 -5.84
N GLY A 7 6.18 -4.23 -6.15
CA GLY A 7 7.56 -3.86 -5.88
C GLY A 7 7.70 -3.02 -4.61
N PHE A 8 8.90 -3.04 -4.05
CA PHE A 8 9.31 -2.14 -2.99
C PHE A 8 10.30 -1.10 -3.52
N THR A 9 10.28 0.08 -2.91
CA THR A 9 11.22 1.17 -3.16
C THR A 9 11.87 1.57 -1.85
N GLY A 10 13.19 1.62 -1.85
CA GLY A 10 13.98 2.08 -0.72
C GLY A 10 15.10 3.01 -1.15
N PHE A 11 15.71 3.64 -0.18
CA PHE A 11 16.88 4.48 -0.34
C PHE A 11 17.99 4.03 0.60
N ILE A 12 19.22 4.06 0.11
CA ILE A 12 20.40 3.95 0.96
C ILE A 12 20.83 5.37 1.26
N GLU A 13 20.70 5.82 2.52
CA GLU A 13 21.15 7.11 3.00
C GLU A 13 22.63 7.06 3.40
N ALA A 14 23.41 8.05 2.97
CA ALA A 14 24.78 8.26 3.43
C ALA A 14 24.77 9.31 4.57
N ARG A 15 24.90 8.85 5.81
CA ARG A 15 24.82 9.67 7.02
C ARG A 15 26.20 10.15 7.53
N GLY A 16 27.15 10.30 6.69
CA GLY A 16 28.50 10.75 7.13
C GLY A 16 29.42 11.07 5.98
N ASN A 17 29.01 10.77 4.76
CA ASN A 17 29.81 11.03 3.57
C ASN A 17 28.90 11.49 2.41
N ASP A 18 29.12 12.70 1.91
CA ASP A 18 28.39 13.28 0.79
C ASP A 18 29.06 12.96 -0.59
N ASP A 19 29.92 11.92 -0.67
CA ASP A 19 30.54 11.50 -1.92
C ASP A 19 29.60 10.58 -2.73
N PRO A 20 29.12 11.03 -3.92
CA PRO A 20 28.26 10.23 -4.78
C PRO A 20 28.89 8.94 -5.27
N LYS A 21 30.24 8.92 -5.46
CA LYS A 21 30.94 7.73 -5.96
C LYS A 21 31.01 6.64 -4.89
N ALA A 22 31.32 7.03 -3.66
CA ALA A 22 31.30 6.11 -2.53
C ALA A 22 29.91 5.52 -2.32
N LEU A 23 28.85 6.34 -2.38
CA LEU A 23 27.48 5.90 -2.27
C LEU A 23 27.08 4.97 -3.40
N GLN A 24 27.52 5.23 -4.66
CA GLN A 24 27.26 4.32 -5.78
C GLN A 24 27.91 2.95 -5.53
N ALA A 25 29.18 2.91 -5.15
CA ALA A 25 29.89 1.65 -4.88
C ALA A 25 29.16 0.80 -3.82
N VAL A 26 28.76 1.43 -2.70
CA VAL A 26 27.98 0.77 -1.63
C VAL A 26 26.60 0.31 -2.14
N SER A 27 25.93 1.13 -2.94
CA SER A 27 24.62 0.77 -3.51
C SER A 27 24.71 -0.42 -4.48
N ASP A 28 25.74 -0.45 -5.31
CA ASP A 28 25.96 -1.54 -6.27
C ASP A 28 26.30 -2.83 -5.55
N GLU A 29 27.18 -2.81 -4.52
CA GLU A 29 27.50 -3.97 -3.69
C GLU A 29 26.25 -4.50 -2.96
N PHE A 30 25.45 -3.61 -2.41
CA PHE A 30 24.20 -3.97 -1.75
C PHE A 30 23.19 -4.62 -2.70
N VAL A 31 22.97 -4.03 -3.88
CA VAL A 31 22.08 -4.61 -4.90
C VAL A 31 22.58 -5.94 -5.41
N GLU A 32 23.89 -6.13 -5.56
CA GLU A 32 24.49 -7.42 -5.92
C GLU A 32 24.30 -8.49 -4.81
N ALA A 33 24.38 -8.09 -3.54
CA ALA A 33 24.08 -8.99 -2.43
C ALA A 33 22.59 -9.39 -2.42
N LEU A 34 21.69 -8.46 -2.70
CA LEU A 34 20.26 -8.74 -2.83
C LEU A 34 19.96 -9.67 -4.02
N ARG A 35 20.66 -9.54 -5.15
CA ARG A 35 20.50 -10.42 -6.32
C ARG A 35 20.81 -11.89 -6.04
N LYS A 36 21.61 -12.17 -5.02
CA LYS A 36 21.91 -13.54 -4.59
C LYS A 36 20.76 -14.19 -3.81
N ARG A 37 19.73 -13.39 -3.43
CA ARG A 37 18.56 -13.89 -2.72
C ARG A 37 17.48 -14.33 -3.72
N PRO A 38 17.11 -15.62 -3.77
CA PRO A 38 16.11 -16.14 -4.71
C PRO A 38 14.69 -15.61 -4.46
N GLU A 39 14.46 -15.08 -3.26
CA GLU A 39 13.19 -14.51 -2.84
C GLU A 39 12.90 -13.13 -3.47
N LEU A 40 13.93 -12.49 -4.05
CA LEU A 40 13.85 -11.15 -4.61
C LEU A 40 14.13 -11.17 -6.12
N THR A 41 13.48 -10.27 -6.84
CA THR A 41 13.62 -10.13 -8.30
C THR A 41 13.57 -8.66 -8.73
N SER A 42 13.96 -8.40 -9.98
CA SER A 42 13.90 -7.05 -10.61
C SER A 42 14.64 -5.96 -9.84
N LEU A 43 15.73 -6.32 -9.20
CA LEU A 43 16.55 -5.43 -8.38
C LEU A 43 17.34 -4.45 -9.27
N ARG A 44 17.25 -3.14 -8.96
CA ARG A 44 17.94 -2.06 -9.66
C ARG A 44 18.35 -0.95 -8.70
N SER A 45 19.54 -0.39 -8.93
CA SER A 45 19.96 0.91 -8.40
C SER A 45 19.77 1.99 -9.46
N PHE A 46 19.47 3.21 -9.04
CA PHE A 46 19.25 4.35 -9.94
C PHE A 46 20.33 5.43 -9.81
N LEU A 47 21.24 5.32 -8.87
CA LEU A 47 22.33 6.26 -8.74
C LEU A 47 23.40 5.97 -9.81
N GLN A 48 23.70 6.97 -10.63
CA GLN A 48 24.79 6.98 -11.57
C GLN A 48 25.70 8.19 -11.24
N ALA A 49 26.73 7.94 -10.45
CA ALA A 49 27.67 8.98 -10.03
C ALA A 49 28.71 9.33 -11.11
N GLU A 50 28.93 8.44 -12.07
CA GLU A 50 29.92 8.61 -13.12
C GLU A 50 29.28 8.57 -14.51
N SER A 51 28.59 9.64 -14.87
CA SER A 51 28.09 9.82 -16.22
C SER A 51 28.98 10.76 -17.00
N PRO A 52 29.31 10.47 -18.29
CA PRO A 52 30.08 11.40 -19.11
C PRO A 52 29.36 12.74 -19.22
N GLN A 53 30.07 13.82 -18.95
CA GLN A 53 29.57 15.20 -19.00
C GLN A 53 30.54 16.11 -19.69
N LEU A 54 30.07 17.25 -20.22
CA LEU A 54 30.87 18.34 -20.70
C LEU A 54 30.79 19.50 -19.72
N SER A 55 31.93 19.89 -19.15
CA SER A 55 32.05 21.12 -18.38
C SER A 55 32.40 22.25 -19.29
N VAL A 56 31.55 23.27 -19.36
CA VAL A 56 31.77 24.48 -20.15
C VAL A 56 32.06 25.61 -19.20
N SER A 57 33.26 26.20 -19.35
CA SER A 57 33.68 27.41 -18.62
C SER A 57 33.76 28.59 -19.57
N VAL A 58 33.20 29.71 -19.16
CA VAL A 58 33.27 30.97 -19.91
C VAL A 58 34.50 31.76 -19.43
N ASP A 59 35.28 32.33 -20.36
CA ASP A 59 36.35 33.28 -20.08
C ASP A 59 35.71 34.68 -19.90
N GLU A 60 35.49 35.04 -18.66
CA GLU A 60 34.77 36.26 -18.27
C GLU A 60 35.51 37.52 -18.73
N ASP A 61 36.84 37.54 -18.59
CA ASP A 61 37.65 38.67 -19.01
C ASP A 61 37.57 38.95 -20.48
N LYS A 62 37.61 37.88 -21.31
CA LYS A 62 37.44 38.01 -22.76
C LYS A 62 36.01 38.42 -23.11
N ALA A 63 35.01 37.86 -22.48
CA ALA A 63 33.60 38.22 -22.70
C ALA A 63 33.39 39.72 -22.47
N VAL A 64 33.85 40.23 -21.35
CA VAL A 64 33.77 41.68 -21.01
C VAL A 64 34.57 42.53 -22.03
N ALA A 65 35.81 42.14 -22.36
CA ALA A 65 36.63 42.87 -23.32
C ALA A 65 35.99 42.95 -24.72
N MET A 66 35.24 41.91 -25.13
CA MET A 66 34.50 41.86 -26.41
C MET A 66 33.07 42.44 -26.30
N GLY A 67 32.70 42.98 -25.13
CA GLY A 67 31.39 43.58 -24.91
C GLY A 67 30.24 42.56 -24.95
N VAL A 68 30.50 41.31 -24.56
CA VAL A 68 29.49 40.24 -24.52
C VAL A 68 29.05 40.04 -23.05
N SER A 69 27.77 40.00 -22.83
CA SER A 69 27.22 39.64 -21.52
C SER A 69 27.45 38.16 -21.23
N ILE A 70 27.94 37.83 -20.04
CA ILE A 70 28.10 36.43 -19.57
C ILE A 70 26.75 35.71 -19.57
N ALA A 71 25.68 36.43 -19.18
CA ALA A 71 24.33 35.88 -19.21
C ALA A 71 23.92 35.45 -20.62
N ASP A 72 24.19 36.29 -21.65
CA ASP A 72 23.86 35.98 -23.04
C ASP A 72 24.61 34.73 -23.57
N VAL A 73 25.84 34.51 -23.07
CA VAL A 73 26.61 33.31 -23.40
C VAL A 73 25.92 32.05 -22.84
N TYR A 74 25.56 32.08 -21.56
CA TYR A 74 24.86 30.94 -20.91
C TYR A 74 23.46 30.73 -21.47
N ASP A 75 22.69 31.79 -21.75
CA ASP A 75 21.37 31.71 -22.37
C ASP A 75 21.43 31.13 -23.79
N THR A 76 22.43 31.51 -24.56
CA THR A 76 22.65 30.97 -25.91
C THR A 76 22.97 29.48 -25.82
N LEU A 77 23.90 29.08 -24.95
CA LEU A 77 24.24 27.67 -24.73
C LEU A 77 23.03 26.87 -24.23
N GLY A 78 22.34 27.39 -23.24
CA GLY A 78 21.16 26.77 -22.67
C GLY A 78 20.04 26.57 -23.69
N THR A 79 19.79 27.60 -24.53
CA THR A 79 18.75 27.53 -25.59
C THR A 79 19.14 26.55 -26.69
N LEU A 80 20.36 26.60 -27.18
CA LEU A 80 20.77 25.79 -28.34
C LEU A 80 20.96 24.32 -27.95
N MET A 81 21.60 24.04 -26.81
CA MET A 81 21.92 22.68 -26.38
C MET A 81 20.86 22.05 -25.49
N GLY A 82 20.25 22.83 -24.56
CA GLY A 82 19.30 22.36 -23.59
C GLY A 82 17.83 22.47 -24.01
N SER A 83 17.52 23.43 -24.85
CA SER A 83 16.17 23.88 -25.23
C SER A 83 15.58 24.97 -24.31
N THR A 84 14.85 25.89 -24.92
CA THR A 84 14.13 26.93 -24.20
C THR A 84 12.64 26.90 -24.57
N TYR A 85 11.80 26.89 -23.54
CA TYR A 85 10.38 27.08 -23.70
C TYR A 85 10.08 28.55 -23.98
N VAL A 86 9.40 28.81 -25.09
CA VAL A 86 9.08 30.17 -25.55
C VAL A 86 7.66 30.57 -25.19
N ASN A 87 6.68 29.74 -25.55
CA ASN A 87 5.27 30.02 -25.35
C ASN A 87 4.40 28.78 -25.60
N ASP A 88 3.13 28.88 -25.24
CA ASP A 88 2.10 27.92 -25.59
C ASP A 88 1.18 28.46 -26.70
N PHE A 89 0.66 27.57 -27.55
CA PHE A 89 -0.41 27.94 -28.47
C PHE A 89 -1.52 26.87 -28.48
N PRO A 90 -2.79 27.28 -28.52
CA PRO A 90 -3.90 26.35 -28.60
C PRO A 90 -4.10 25.84 -30.03
N ARG A 91 -4.26 24.53 -30.19
CA ARG A 91 -4.62 23.89 -31.44
C ARG A 91 -5.48 22.67 -31.19
N ASP A 92 -6.63 22.54 -31.84
CA ASP A 92 -7.54 21.40 -31.76
C ASP A 92 -7.89 21.00 -30.30
N SER A 93 -8.23 21.98 -29.47
CA SER A 93 -8.52 21.83 -28.03
C SER A 93 -7.33 21.31 -27.18
N LYS A 94 -6.12 21.33 -27.71
CA LYS A 94 -4.88 21.01 -27.00
C LYS A 94 -4.00 22.24 -26.87
N LEU A 95 -3.35 22.37 -25.72
CA LEU A 95 -2.32 23.38 -25.50
C LEU A 95 -0.97 22.77 -25.89
N LEU A 96 -0.34 23.33 -26.92
CA LEU A 96 0.95 22.86 -27.45
C LEU A 96 2.05 23.83 -27.04
N ARG A 97 3.19 23.28 -26.61
CA ARG A 97 4.36 24.07 -26.21
C ARG A 97 5.26 24.36 -27.39
N VAL A 98 5.70 25.60 -27.49
CA VAL A 98 6.76 26.02 -28.44
C VAL A 98 8.08 25.93 -27.72
N ILE A 99 8.95 25.03 -28.21
CA ILE A 99 10.28 24.83 -27.67
C ILE A 99 11.29 25.12 -28.78
N VAL A 100 12.33 25.91 -28.50
CA VAL A 100 13.40 26.23 -29.39
C VAL A 100 14.69 25.55 -28.96
N GLN A 101 15.36 24.88 -29.86
CA GLN A 101 16.68 24.25 -29.66
C GLN A 101 17.41 24.17 -30.99
N ALA A 102 18.73 23.94 -30.97
CA ALA A 102 19.48 23.63 -32.16
C ALA A 102 19.02 22.30 -32.77
N ASP A 103 19.04 22.20 -34.11
CA ASP A 103 18.79 20.92 -34.76
C ASP A 103 19.90 19.91 -34.44
N THR A 104 19.53 18.62 -34.47
CA THR A 104 20.39 17.50 -34.07
C THR A 104 21.79 17.57 -34.72
N ALA A 105 21.88 17.96 -36.00
CA ALA A 105 23.15 18.08 -36.72
C ALA A 105 24.14 19.12 -36.13
N TYR A 106 23.66 20.04 -35.30
CA TYR A 106 24.44 21.14 -34.70
C TYR A 106 24.65 20.99 -33.18
N ARG A 107 24.38 19.83 -32.60
CA ARG A 107 24.54 19.55 -31.16
C ARG A 107 25.02 18.14 -30.83
N MET A 108 25.66 17.47 -31.79
CA MET A 108 26.11 16.07 -31.63
C MET A 108 27.51 15.97 -31.05
N THR A 109 28.34 16.97 -31.26
CA THR A 109 29.76 16.94 -30.85
C THR A 109 30.11 18.11 -29.94
N PRO A 110 31.14 17.98 -29.07
CA PRO A 110 31.62 19.09 -28.25
C PRO A 110 32.05 20.34 -29.08
N GLU A 111 32.51 20.15 -30.31
CA GLU A 111 32.93 21.19 -31.20
C GLU A 111 31.76 22.05 -31.69
N ASP A 112 30.54 21.50 -31.74
CA ASP A 112 29.35 22.22 -32.18
C ASP A 112 28.96 23.34 -31.18
N LEU A 113 29.32 23.21 -29.90
CA LEU A 113 29.18 24.29 -28.91
C LEU A 113 29.88 25.57 -29.35
N GLY A 114 31.09 25.43 -29.89
CA GLY A 114 31.90 26.55 -30.35
C GLY A 114 31.43 27.20 -31.65
N ARG A 115 30.60 26.50 -32.45
CA ARG A 115 30.09 27.02 -33.75
C ARG A 115 28.93 28.00 -33.58
N SER A 116 28.36 28.09 -32.42
CA SER A 116 27.28 29.02 -32.08
C SER A 116 27.84 30.45 -31.92
N TRP A 117 26.97 31.44 -32.09
CA TRP A 117 27.32 32.85 -32.06
C TRP A 117 26.52 33.59 -31.00
N VAL A 118 27.15 34.55 -30.35
CA VAL A 118 26.52 35.47 -29.40
C VAL A 118 26.71 36.89 -29.86
N ARG A 119 25.73 37.77 -29.56
CA ARG A 119 25.77 39.16 -29.98
C ARG A 119 26.46 40.01 -28.91
N SER A 120 27.44 40.84 -29.34
CA SER A 120 28.08 41.86 -28.53
C SER A 120 27.18 43.09 -28.38
N SER A 121 27.43 43.93 -27.36
CA SER A 121 26.82 45.25 -27.18
C SER A 121 26.99 46.20 -28.34
N SER A 122 28.07 46.05 -29.12
CA SER A 122 28.29 46.77 -30.36
C SER A 122 27.50 46.25 -31.56
N GLY A 123 26.76 45.13 -31.40
CA GLY A 123 26.02 44.47 -32.49
C GLY A 123 26.80 43.43 -33.27
N ALA A 124 28.11 43.27 -33.01
CA ALA A 124 28.95 42.26 -33.67
C ALA A 124 28.60 40.86 -33.19
N MET A 125 28.64 39.87 -34.10
CA MET A 125 28.46 38.45 -33.78
C MET A 125 29.82 37.82 -33.47
N ILE A 126 29.94 37.27 -32.26
CA ILE A 126 31.16 36.65 -31.73
C ILE A 126 30.97 35.15 -31.61
N PRO A 127 31.84 34.30 -32.17
CA PRO A 127 31.72 32.86 -32.05
C PRO A 127 32.01 32.43 -30.59
N LEU A 128 31.21 31.51 -30.07
CA LEU A 128 31.36 31.00 -28.70
C LEU A 128 32.70 30.30 -28.46
N SER A 129 33.32 29.73 -29.53
CA SER A 129 34.66 29.12 -29.46
C SER A 129 35.75 30.08 -28.94
N THR A 130 35.54 31.38 -29.05
CA THR A 130 36.46 32.39 -28.54
C THR A 130 36.31 32.62 -27.05
N LEU A 131 35.11 32.40 -26.53
CA LEU A 131 34.70 32.76 -25.17
C LEU A 131 34.61 31.55 -24.22
N ILE A 132 34.51 30.33 -24.75
CA ILE A 132 34.30 29.15 -23.92
C ILE A 132 35.44 28.14 -24.00
N THR A 133 35.66 27.43 -22.92
CA THR A 133 36.52 26.24 -22.85
C THR A 133 35.68 25.04 -22.47
N VAL A 134 35.71 23.99 -23.30
CA VAL A 134 34.97 22.75 -23.09
C VAL A 134 35.90 21.65 -22.60
N LYS A 135 35.59 21.04 -21.45
CA LYS A 135 36.34 19.93 -20.89
C LYS A 135 35.42 18.74 -20.71
N ARG A 136 35.90 17.55 -21.06
CA ARG A 136 35.21 16.31 -20.71
C ARG A 136 35.41 16.02 -19.24
N THR A 137 34.33 15.75 -18.52
CA THR A 137 34.30 15.38 -17.12
C THR A 137 33.37 14.22 -16.90
N SER A 138 33.32 13.76 -15.68
CA SER A 138 32.41 12.72 -15.22
C SER A 138 31.74 13.19 -13.94
N GLY A 139 30.45 12.97 -13.81
CA GLY A 139 29.71 13.38 -12.65
C GLY A 139 28.31 12.77 -12.60
N PRO A 140 27.58 12.93 -11.49
CA PRO A 140 26.21 12.40 -11.35
C PRO A 140 25.26 13.17 -12.26
N ILE A 141 24.33 12.43 -12.89
CA ILE A 141 23.24 13.03 -13.68
C ILE A 141 22.25 13.75 -12.75
N SER A 142 21.93 13.12 -11.64
CA SER A 142 21.08 13.68 -10.60
C SER A 142 21.50 13.13 -9.25
N MET A 143 21.36 13.95 -8.22
CA MET A 143 21.58 13.54 -6.83
C MET A 143 20.27 13.71 -6.08
N MET A 144 19.84 12.66 -5.39
CA MET A 144 18.67 12.70 -4.53
C MET A 144 19.10 12.84 -3.07
N ARG A 145 18.33 13.58 -2.30
CA ARG A 145 18.47 13.64 -0.87
C ARG A 145 17.17 13.18 -0.21
N LEU A 146 17.30 12.31 0.77
CA LEU A 146 16.21 11.90 1.64
C LEU A 146 16.56 12.29 3.07
N ASN A 147 15.62 12.91 3.79
CA ASN A 147 15.86 13.42 5.15
C ASN A 147 17.08 14.36 5.27
N GLY A 148 17.48 15.00 4.17
CA GLY A 148 18.67 15.88 4.13
C GLY A 148 19.98 15.17 3.77
N TYR A 149 20.04 13.84 3.83
CA TYR A 149 21.22 13.03 3.49
C TYR A 149 21.24 12.67 2.00
N LEU A 150 22.44 12.55 1.43
CA LEU A 150 22.59 12.00 0.08
C LEU A 150 22.09 10.57 0.06
N ALA A 151 21.26 10.23 -0.93
CA ALA A 151 20.57 8.95 -0.97
C ALA A 151 20.56 8.31 -2.36
N ALA A 152 20.82 7.00 -2.40
CA ALA A 152 20.72 6.18 -3.60
C ALA A 152 19.41 5.39 -3.60
N GLN A 153 18.56 5.63 -4.59
CA GLN A 153 17.32 4.89 -4.75
C GLN A 153 17.61 3.49 -5.30
N PHE A 154 17.00 2.49 -4.67
CA PHE A 154 16.93 1.13 -5.19
C PHE A 154 15.48 0.66 -5.24
N MET A 155 15.21 -0.25 -6.14
CA MET A 155 13.90 -0.87 -6.32
C MET A 155 14.05 -2.37 -6.50
N GLY A 156 13.02 -3.10 -6.10
CA GLY A 156 12.93 -4.53 -6.31
C GLY A 156 11.50 -5.02 -6.17
N ALA A 157 11.31 -6.32 -6.37
CA ALA A 157 10.03 -6.99 -6.18
C ALA A 157 10.24 -8.34 -5.50
N ALA A 158 9.24 -8.78 -4.74
CA ALA A 158 9.20 -10.14 -4.22
C ALA A 158 8.96 -11.14 -5.35
N THR A 159 9.58 -12.33 -5.24
CA THR A 159 9.28 -13.46 -6.12
C THR A 159 7.89 -14.00 -5.81
N GLN A 160 7.26 -14.67 -6.76
CA GLN A 160 5.92 -15.22 -6.60
C GLN A 160 5.84 -16.15 -5.38
N GLY A 161 4.88 -15.92 -4.50
CA GLY A 161 4.68 -16.67 -3.26
C GLY A 161 5.39 -16.08 -2.02
N ILE A 162 6.22 -15.05 -2.18
CA ILE A 162 6.85 -14.32 -1.07
C ILE A 162 6.01 -13.08 -0.75
N SER A 163 5.76 -12.84 0.54
CA SER A 163 5.03 -11.64 0.95
C SER A 163 5.90 -10.38 0.84
N SER A 164 5.26 -9.22 0.64
CA SER A 164 5.96 -7.93 0.64
C SER A 164 6.68 -7.67 1.98
N GLY A 165 6.07 -8.05 3.10
CA GLY A 165 6.67 -7.94 4.43
C GLY A 165 7.92 -8.83 4.60
N ASP A 166 7.90 -10.06 4.06
CA ASP A 166 9.09 -10.92 4.05
C ASP A 166 10.18 -10.35 3.16
N ALA A 167 9.84 -9.80 2.00
CA ALA A 167 10.81 -9.13 1.13
C ALA A 167 11.47 -7.94 1.83
N ILE A 168 10.70 -7.08 2.52
CA ILE A 168 11.23 -5.97 3.32
C ILE A 168 12.19 -6.49 4.39
N ARG A 169 11.82 -7.54 5.14
CA ARG A 169 12.66 -8.14 6.16
C ARG A 169 13.97 -8.69 5.60
N ILE A 170 13.93 -9.40 4.47
CA ILE A 170 15.13 -9.95 3.80
C ILE A 170 16.07 -8.84 3.35
N VAL A 171 15.53 -7.73 2.83
CA VAL A 171 16.32 -6.55 2.45
C VAL A 171 16.97 -5.91 3.67
N GLU A 172 16.25 -5.77 4.80
CA GLU A 172 16.79 -5.24 6.05
C GLU A 172 17.88 -6.15 6.66
N GLU A 173 17.66 -7.46 6.66
CA GLU A 173 18.67 -8.44 7.12
C GLU A 173 19.95 -8.37 6.27
N THR A 174 19.79 -8.24 4.95
CA THR A 174 20.93 -8.09 4.04
C THR A 174 21.62 -6.74 4.24
N ALA A 175 20.86 -5.67 4.49
CA ALA A 175 21.42 -4.35 4.78
C ALA A 175 22.30 -4.36 6.04
N GLN A 176 21.86 -5.03 7.10
CA GLN A 176 22.64 -5.17 8.34
C GLN A 176 23.95 -5.94 8.16
N GLN A 177 24.01 -6.82 7.14
CA GLN A 177 25.20 -7.65 6.87
C GLN A 177 26.20 -7.00 5.92
N VAL A 178 25.72 -6.15 4.99
CA VAL A 178 26.52 -5.67 3.85
C VAL A 178 26.83 -4.17 3.96
N LEU A 179 25.91 -3.37 4.51
CA LEU A 179 26.12 -1.93 4.54
C LEU A 179 27.17 -1.52 5.59
N PRO A 180 28.18 -0.71 5.22
CA PRO A 180 29.15 -0.16 6.14
C PRO A 180 28.51 0.80 7.16
N GLU A 181 29.24 1.10 8.25
CA GLU A 181 28.84 2.15 9.19
C GLU A 181 28.63 3.49 8.47
N GLY A 182 27.55 4.20 8.83
CA GLY A 182 27.18 5.46 8.22
C GLY A 182 26.23 5.34 7.03
N TYR A 183 25.88 4.13 6.61
CA TYR A 183 24.85 3.87 5.58
C TYR A 183 23.66 3.16 6.17
N THR A 184 22.44 3.62 5.84
CA THR A 184 21.19 3.04 6.34
C THR A 184 20.16 2.90 5.22
N VAL A 185 19.32 1.88 5.32
CA VAL A 185 18.17 1.72 4.42
C VAL A 185 16.98 2.45 5.00
N GLU A 186 16.38 3.33 4.20
CA GLU A 186 15.11 3.97 4.50
C GLU A 186 14.07 3.61 3.44
N TRP A 187 12.87 3.34 3.93
CA TRP A 187 11.74 2.93 3.08
C TRP A 187 10.89 4.13 2.69
N VAL A 188 10.34 4.08 1.48
CA VAL A 188 9.41 5.09 0.97
C VAL A 188 8.17 4.40 0.38
N ASP A 189 7.16 5.20 0.06
CA ASP A 189 5.91 4.76 -0.59
C ASP A 189 5.22 3.62 0.17
N GLN A 190 4.89 2.55 -0.53
CA GLN A 190 4.14 1.41 0.00
C GLN A 190 4.92 0.63 1.06
N ALA A 191 6.23 0.44 0.88
CA ALA A 191 7.07 -0.29 1.84
C ALA A 191 7.14 0.43 3.20
N TRP A 192 7.22 1.76 3.19
CA TRP A 192 7.14 2.57 4.42
C TRP A 192 5.78 2.43 5.12
N GLN A 193 4.69 2.46 4.35
CA GLN A 193 3.35 2.26 4.89
C GLN A 193 3.20 0.87 5.50
N GLU A 194 3.67 -0.17 4.81
CA GLU A 194 3.60 -1.55 5.28
C GLU A 194 4.37 -1.76 6.58
N LYS A 195 5.58 -1.22 6.68
CA LYS A 195 6.39 -1.27 7.90
C LYS A 195 5.71 -0.56 9.07
N ARG A 196 5.07 0.59 8.81
CA ARG A 196 4.38 1.38 9.84
C ARG A 196 3.06 0.74 10.29
N ILE A 197 2.31 0.14 9.36
CA ILE A 197 0.99 -0.44 9.63
C ILE A 197 1.10 -1.88 10.12
N GLY A 198 2.10 -2.63 9.71
CA GLY A 198 2.24 -4.07 9.96
C GLY A 198 2.11 -4.49 11.42
N SER A 199 2.57 -3.68 12.37
CA SER A 199 2.38 -3.91 13.82
C SER A 199 1.01 -3.48 14.33
N SER A 200 0.30 -2.59 13.62
CA SER A 200 -0.98 -2.01 14.04
C SER A 200 -2.20 -2.77 13.52
N SER A 201 -2.02 -3.68 12.55
CA SER A 201 -3.15 -4.40 11.93
C SER A 201 -3.93 -5.24 12.92
N VAL A 202 -3.25 -5.96 13.81
CA VAL A 202 -3.89 -6.82 14.83
C VAL A 202 -4.73 -5.98 15.78
N THR A 203 -4.23 -4.83 16.21
CA THR A 203 -4.97 -3.88 17.05
C THR A 203 -6.18 -3.31 16.33
N ALA A 204 -6.04 -2.96 15.04
CA ALA A 204 -7.16 -2.46 14.23
C ALA A 204 -8.27 -3.52 14.06
N PHE A 205 -7.91 -4.78 13.79
CA PHE A 205 -8.87 -5.89 13.73
C PHE A 205 -9.56 -6.12 15.07
N GLY A 206 -8.79 -6.18 16.17
CA GLY A 206 -9.33 -6.35 17.51
C GLY A 206 -10.29 -5.23 17.89
N PHE A 207 -9.93 -3.99 17.60
CA PHE A 207 -10.78 -2.83 17.84
C PHE A 207 -12.03 -2.85 16.95
N GLY A 208 -11.92 -3.21 15.67
CA GLY A 208 -13.06 -3.34 14.77
C GLY A 208 -14.06 -4.37 15.25
N ILE A 209 -13.60 -5.55 15.67
CA ILE A 209 -14.47 -6.61 16.23
C ILE A 209 -15.11 -6.13 17.55
N LEU A 210 -14.34 -5.45 18.41
CA LEU A 210 -14.85 -4.90 19.67
C LEU A 210 -15.97 -3.88 19.43
N VAL A 211 -15.79 -2.95 18.50
CA VAL A 211 -16.78 -1.94 18.14
C VAL A 211 -18.06 -2.60 17.60
N VAL A 212 -17.94 -3.55 16.68
CA VAL A 212 -19.08 -4.33 16.18
C VAL A 212 -19.79 -5.05 17.33
N PHE A 213 -19.04 -5.68 18.23
CA PHE A 213 -19.60 -6.36 19.39
C PHE A 213 -20.36 -5.39 20.30
N LEU A 214 -19.79 -4.22 20.63
CA LEU A 214 -20.43 -3.23 21.49
C LEU A 214 -21.70 -2.63 20.88
N ILE A 215 -21.68 -2.32 19.58
CA ILE A 215 -22.85 -1.82 18.84
C ILE A 215 -23.97 -2.88 18.90
N LEU A 216 -23.65 -4.15 18.67
CA LEU A 216 -24.62 -5.24 18.74
C LEU A 216 -25.13 -5.47 20.17
N ALA A 217 -24.26 -5.35 21.18
CA ALA A 217 -24.66 -5.46 22.57
C ALA A 217 -25.64 -4.36 22.98
N ALA A 218 -25.41 -3.13 22.52
CA ALA A 218 -26.31 -2.00 22.71
C ALA A 218 -27.64 -2.21 21.97
N LEU A 219 -27.57 -2.68 20.70
CA LEU A 219 -28.77 -2.90 19.87
C LEU A 219 -29.70 -4.00 20.46
N TYR A 220 -29.10 -5.09 20.94
CA TYR A 220 -29.88 -6.23 21.45
C TYR A 220 -30.15 -6.18 22.96
N GLU A 221 -29.60 -5.19 23.67
CA GLU A 221 -29.69 -5.08 25.16
C GLU A 221 -29.27 -6.38 25.86
N ARG A 222 -28.38 -7.18 25.26
CA ARG A 222 -27.95 -8.49 25.74
C ARG A 222 -26.52 -8.79 25.27
N TRP A 223 -25.72 -9.33 26.17
CA TRP A 223 -24.31 -9.68 25.89
C TRP A 223 -24.12 -11.00 25.13
N SER A 224 -25.10 -11.95 25.27
CA SER A 224 -24.96 -13.30 24.70
C SER A 224 -25.20 -13.37 23.19
N LEU A 225 -25.99 -12.48 22.62
CA LEU A 225 -26.39 -12.53 21.23
C LEU A 225 -25.26 -11.99 20.28
N PRO A 226 -24.59 -10.91 20.60
CA PRO A 226 -23.43 -10.46 19.82
C PRO A 226 -22.34 -11.52 19.71
N VAL A 227 -22.13 -12.34 20.75
CA VAL A 227 -21.19 -13.45 20.71
C VAL A 227 -21.50 -14.42 19.57
N ALA A 228 -22.76 -14.78 19.35
CA ALA A 228 -23.16 -15.68 18.26
C ALA A 228 -22.83 -15.08 16.87
N VAL A 229 -22.92 -13.76 16.71
CA VAL A 229 -22.55 -13.06 15.48
C VAL A 229 -21.04 -13.06 15.29
N VAL A 230 -20.27 -12.76 16.36
CA VAL A 230 -18.80 -12.74 16.30
C VAL A 230 -18.24 -14.13 15.99
N PHE A 231 -18.84 -15.21 16.49
CA PHE A 231 -18.44 -16.59 16.16
C PHE A 231 -18.68 -16.97 14.67
N ALA A 232 -19.46 -16.19 13.93
CA ALA A 232 -19.60 -16.39 12.50
C ALA A 232 -18.45 -15.76 11.67
N LEU A 233 -17.72 -14.76 12.22
CA LEU A 233 -16.64 -14.05 11.51
C LEU A 233 -15.46 -14.95 11.11
N PRO A 234 -15.00 -15.92 11.91
CA PRO A 234 -13.92 -16.81 11.52
C PRO A 234 -14.14 -17.56 10.21
N PHE A 235 -15.40 -17.89 9.86
CA PHE A 235 -15.69 -18.53 8.57
C PHE A 235 -15.48 -17.60 7.38
N ALA A 236 -15.77 -16.32 7.54
CA ALA A 236 -15.48 -15.30 6.52
C ALA A 236 -13.97 -15.12 6.32
N LEU A 237 -13.23 -15.03 7.43
CA LEU A 237 -11.76 -14.94 7.40
C LEU A 237 -11.14 -16.17 6.75
N LEU A 238 -11.59 -17.38 7.13
CA LEU A 238 -11.14 -18.62 6.51
C LEU A 238 -11.38 -18.61 4.99
N GLY A 239 -12.55 -18.14 4.54
CA GLY A 239 -12.86 -18.01 3.13
C GLY A 239 -11.94 -17.05 2.38
N ALA A 240 -11.61 -15.93 3.02
CA ALA A 240 -10.69 -14.96 2.47
C ALA A 240 -9.27 -15.54 2.33
N PHE A 241 -8.74 -16.20 3.36
CA PHE A 241 -7.42 -16.83 3.31
C PHE A 241 -7.34 -17.98 2.31
N VAL A 242 -8.37 -18.84 2.24
CA VAL A 242 -8.43 -19.93 1.26
C VAL A 242 -8.41 -19.38 -0.16
N SER A 243 -9.20 -18.34 -0.45
CA SER A 243 -9.21 -17.73 -1.79
C SER A 243 -7.89 -17.03 -2.15
N LEU A 244 -7.23 -16.43 -1.15
CA LEU A 244 -5.92 -15.82 -1.31
C LEU A 244 -4.87 -16.86 -1.72
N THR A 245 -4.79 -17.98 -0.96
CA THR A 245 -3.84 -19.06 -1.22
C THR A 245 -4.10 -19.76 -2.56
N LEU A 246 -5.36 -20.00 -2.92
CA LEU A 246 -5.72 -20.61 -4.20
C LEU A 246 -5.29 -19.76 -5.41
N ARG A 247 -5.25 -18.44 -5.25
CA ARG A 247 -4.79 -17.53 -6.30
C ARG A 247 -3.30 -17.19 -6.23
N GLY A 248 -2.56 -17.68 -5.23
CA GLY A 248 -1.14 -17.43 -5.05
C GLY A 248 -0.81 -15.98 -4.68
N PHE A 249 -1.74 -15.25 -4.06
CA PHE A 249 -1.47 -13.93 -3.52
C PHE A 249 -0.90 -14.01 -2.11
N SER A 250 -0.10 -13.02 -1.74
CA SER A 250 0.41 -12.84 -0.39
C SER A 250 -0.53 -11.99 0.47
N ASN A 251 -0.35 -12.08 1.80
CA ASN A 251 -1.10 -11.23 2.74
C ASN A 251 -0.49 -9.83 2.74
N ASP A 252 -0.99 -8.97 1.88
CA ASP A 252 -0.59 -7.57 1.75
C ASP A 252 -1.56 -6.61 2.49
N ILE A 253 -1.21 -5.32 2.53
CA ILE A 253 -2.05 -4.28 3.15
C ILE A 253 -3.44 -4.22 2.52
N TYR A 254 -3.53 -4.38 1.20
CA TYR A 254 -4.81 -4.29 0.48
C TYR A 254 -5.73 -5.45 0.83
N PHE A 255 -5.18 -6.66 0.98
CA PHE A 255 -5.92 -7.81 1.49
C PHE A 255 -6.43 -7.54 2.92
N GLN A 256 -5.60 -6.99 3.80
CA GLN A 256 -5.99 -6.66 5.17
C GLN A 256 -7.12 -5.61 5.22
N ILE A 257 -7.09 -4.59 4.36
CA ILE A 257 -8.21 -3.65 4.20
C ILE A 257 -9.47 -4.40 3.75
N GLY A 258 -9.34 -5.32 2.79
CA GLY A 258 -10.43 -6.19 2.36
C GLY A 258 -11.02 -7.01 3.49
N LEU A 259 -10.19 -7.55 4.40
CA LEU A 259 -10.64 -8.28 5.59
C LEU A 259 -11.46 -7.40 6.55
N LEU A 260 -11.07 -6.14 6.77
CA LEU A 260 -11.84 -5.21 7.59
C LEU A 260 -13.24 -4.95 7.02
N VAL A 261 -13.31 -4.74 5.70
CA VAL A 261 -14.59 -4.59 5.00
C VAL A 261 -15.43 -5.87 5.10
N LEU A 262 -14.80 -7.04 4.95
CA LEU A 262 -15.43 -8.34 5.03
C LEU A 262 -16.04 -8.62 6.41
N ILE A 263 -15.41 -8.20 7.50
CA ILE A 263 -15.95 -8.32 8.85
C ILE A 263 -17.33 -7.64 8.94
N GLY A 264 -17.43 -6.40 8.47
CA GLY A 264 -18.69 -5.66 8.47
C GLY A 264 -19.77 -6.30 7.59
N LEU A 265 -19.39 -6.73 6.39
CA LEU A 265 -20.31 -7.36 5.44
C LEU A 265 -20.80 -8.74 5.92
N SER A 266 -19.92 -9.54 6.52
CA SER A 266 -20.25 -10.87 7.05
C SER A 266 -21.14 -10.78 8.29
N ALA A 267 -20.87 -9.84 9.18
CA ALA A 267 -21.68 -9.59 10.37
C ALA A 267 -23.15 -9.34 10.03
N LYS A 268 -23.43 -8.60 8.95
CA LYS A 268 -24.79 -8.31 8.47
C LYS A 268 -25.61 -9.57 8.27
N ASN A 269 -25.05 -10.63 7.67
CA ASN A 269 -25.75 -11.87 7.39
C ASN A 269 -26.15 -12.59 8.70
N ALA A 270 -25.24 -12.62 9.68
CA ALA A 270 -25.50 -13.22 10.97
C ALA A 270 -26.54 -12.41 11.78
N ILE A 271 -26.46 -11.08 11.75
CA ILE A 271 -27.41 -10.17 12.41
C ILE A 271 -28.83 -10.44 11.93
N LEU A 272 -29.06 -10.54 10.60
CA LEU A 272 -30.38 -10.77 10.03
C LEU A 272 -31.01 -12.09 10.50
N ILE A 273 -30.20 -13.14 10.68
CA ILE A 273 -30.70 -14.44 11.18
C ILE A 273 -31.04 -14.35 12.67
N VAL A 274 -30.15 -13.77 13.48
CA VAL A 274 -30.31 -13.66 14.92
C VAL A 274 -31.52 -12.80 15.29
N GLU A 275 -31.67 -11.66 14.63
CA GLU A 275 -32.82 -10.76 14.86
C GLU A 275 -34.16 -11.44 14.58
N PHE A 276 -34.25 -12.15 13.44
CA PHE A 276 -35.46 -12.85 13.07
C PHE A 276 -35.74 -14.07 14.01
N ALA A 277 -34.67 -14.73 14.46
CA ALA A 277 -34.80 -15.81 15.46
C ALA A 277 -35.34 -15.28 16.78
N LEU A 278 -34.94 -14.07 17.20
CA LEU A 278 -35.51 -13.43 18.39
C LEU A 278 -36.98 -13.09 18.27
N GLN A 279 -37.41 -12.58 17.10
CA GLN A 279 -38.83 -12.30 16.85
C GLN A 279 -39.65 -13.58 16.90
N ARG A 280 -39.14 -14.70 16.34
CA ARG A 280 -39.81 -16.00 16.40
C ARG A 280 -39.85 -16.58 17.81
N LEU A 281 -38.77 -16.37 18.59
CA LEU A 281 -38.74 -16.77 20.00
C LEU A 281 -39.79 -16.01 20.82
N ALA A 282 -40.02 -14.73 20.55
CA ALA A 282 -41.05 -13.92 21.21
C ALA A 282 -42.49 -14.38 20.85
N LEU A 283 -42.67 -15.01 19.69
CA LEU A 283 -43.94 -15.62 19.24
C LEU A 283 -44.21 -17.00 19.86
N GLY A 284 -43.29 -17.53 20.68
CA GLY A 284 -43.46 -18.79 21.40
C GLY A 284 -42.77 -20.01 20.77
N ASP A 285 -42.00 -19.85 19.69
CA ASP A 285 -41.22 -20.94 19.12
C ASP A 285 -40.14 -21.40 20.10
N THR A 286 -39.78 -22.68 20.09
CA THR A 286 -38.61 -23.18 20.81
C THR A 286 -37.32 -22.60 20.18
N PRO A 287 -36.22 -22.44 20.95
CA PRO A 287 -34.97 -21.84 20.42
C PRO A 287 -34.48 -22.51 19.13
N ALA A 288 -34.60 -23.84 19.02
CA ALA A 288 -34.20 -24.59 17.84
C ALA A 288 -35.12 -24.32 16.63
N GLN A 289 -36.43 -24.31 16.85
CA GLN A 289 -37.43 -24.02 15.82
C GLN A 289 -37.31 -22.55 15.36
N ALA A 290 -37.15 -21.60 16.28
CA ALA A 290 -36.98 -20.20 15.99
C ALA A 290 -35.75 -19.95 15.09
N ALA A 291 -34.62 -20.60 15.44
CA ALA A 291 -33.39 -20.48 14.66
C ALA A 291 -33.50 -21.05 13.24
N VAL A 292 -34.09 -22.26 13.08
CA VAL A 292 -34.29 -22.92 11.78
C VAL A 292 -35.29 -22.13 10.90
N ASN A 293 -36.41 -21.70 11.50
CA ASN A 293 -37.42 -20.90 10.79
C ASN A 293 -36.87 -19.57 10.34
N ALA A 294 -36.08 -18.88 11.19
CA ALA A 294 -35.39 -17.65 10.84
C ALA A 294 -34.43 -17.83 9.65
N ALA A 295 -33.60 -18.88 9.71
CA ALA A 295 -32.67 -19.19 8.61
C ALA A 295 -33.39 -19.47 7.29
N ARG A 296 -34.48 -20.25 7.32
CA ARG A 296 -35.26 -20.55 6.10
C ARG A 296 -35.88 -19.30 5.48
N ILE A 297 -36.49 -18.43 6.28
CA ILE A 297 -37.17 -17.23 5.80
C ILE A 297 -36.15 -16.22 5.28
N ARG A 298 -34.99 -16.08 5.95
CA ARG A 298 -33.96 -15.09 5.61
C ARG A 298 -32.95 -15.59 4.57
N LEU A 299 -32.96 -16.88 4.20
CA LEU A 299 -32.00 -17.42 3.22
C LEU A 299 -32.04 -16.68 1.88
N ARG A 300 -33.24 -16.43 1.32
CA ARG A 300 -33.38 -15.72 0.04
C ARG A 300 -32.84 -14.28 0.09
N PRO A 301 -33.23 -13.41 1.05
CA PRO A 301 -32.65 -12.07 1.18
C PRO A 301 -31.13 -12.08 1.36
N ILE A 302 -30.59 -13.01 2.18
CA ILE A 302 -29.14 -13.14 2.40
C ILE A 302 -28.42 -13.51 1.11
N LEU A 303 -28.91 -14.51 0.37
CA LEU A 303 -28.35 -14.91 -0.91
C LEU A 303 -28.40 -13.77 -1.95
N MET A 304 -29.52 -13.05 -2.04
CA MET A 304 -29.65 -11.92 -2.97
C MET A 304 -28.62 -10.81 -2.69
N THR A 305 -28.49 -10.42 -1.41
CA THR A 305 -27.54 -9.35 -1.03
C THR A 305 -26.08 -9.80 -1.15
N SER A 306 -25.77 -11.04 -0.80
CA SER A 306 -24.42 -11.60 -0.94
C SER A 306 -24.02 -11.76 -2.40
N LEU A 307 -24.90 -12.26 -3.27
CA LEU A 307 -24.64 -12.36 -4.70
C LEU A 307 -24.46 -10.99 -5.35
N ALA A 308 -25.29 -10.01 -4.97
CA ALA A 308 -25.13 -8.63 -5.47
C ALA A 308 -23.77 -8.04 -5.11
N LEU A 309 -23.30 -8.26 -3.86
CA LEU A 309 -21.98 -7.83 -3.41
C LEU A 309 -20.85 -8.58 -4.13
N MET A 310 -20.96 -9.90 -4.26
CA MET A 310 -19.95 -10.71 -4.98
C MET A 310 -19.82 -10.27 -6.45
N LEU A 311 -20.94 -10.04 -7.14
CA LEU A 311 -20.94 -9.52 -8.51
C LEU A 311 -20.39 -8.08 -8.58
N GLY A 312 -20.66 -7.25 -7.58
CA GLY A 312 -20.12 -5.89 -7.49
C GLY A 312 -18.60 -5.86 -7.26
N VAL A 313 -18.05 -6.85 -6.58
CA VAL A 313 -16.59 -6.98 -6.32
C VAL A 313 -15.87 -7.72 -7.49
N LEU A 314 -16.58 -8.44 -8.33
CA LEU A 314 -16.00 -9.20 -9.45
C LEU A 314 -15.08 -8.39 -10.36
N PRO A 315 -15.39 -7.12 -10.73
CA PRO A 315 -14.47 -6.28 -11.49
C PRO A 315 -13.12 -6.02 -10.79
N LEU A 316 -13.10 -6.00 -9.45
CA LEU A 316 -11.85 -5.88 -8.69
C LEU A 316 -11.02 -7.17 -8.77
N VAL A 317 -11.70 -8.34 -8.69
CA VAL A 317 -11.04 -9.66 -8.80
C VAL A 317 -10.39 -9.88 -10.17
N THR A 318 -10.99 -9.33 -11.22
CA THR A 318 -10.54 -9.46 -12.63
C THR A 318 -9.81 -8.22 -13.14
N ALA A 319 -9.49 -7.25 -12.27
CA ALA A 319 -8.85 -6.00 -12.67
C ALA A 319 -7.55 -6.23 -13.43
N SER A 320 -7.26 -5.38 -14.42
CA SER A 320 -6.05 -5.38 -15.21
C SER A 320 -5.45 -3.97 -15.29
N GLY A 321 -4.20 -3.84 -15.73
CA GLY A 321 -3.50 -2.57 -15.84
C GLY A 321 -2.82 -2.12 -14.55
N ALA A 322 -2.47 -0.85 -14.45
CA ALA A 322 -1.77 -0.28 -13.30
C ALA A 322 -2.62 -0.37 -12.02
N GLY A 323 -2.02 -0.83 -10.91
CA GLY A 323 -2.70 -1.07 -9.64
C GLY A 323 -3.59 -2.31 -9.63
N SER A 324 -3.46 -3.21 -10.59
CA SER A 324 -4.30 -4.40 -10.68
C SER A 324 -4.05 -5.37 -9.53
N ALA A 325 -2.81 -5.56 -9.10
CA ALA A 325 -2.48 -6.50 -8.02
C ALA A 325 -3.14 -6.10 -6.70
N ALA A 326 -3.10 -4.81 -6.34
CA ALA A 326 -3.76 -4.28 -5.15
C ALA A 326 -5.29 -4.50 -5.18
N ARG A 327 -5.93 -4.20 -6.32
CA ARG A 327 -7.36 -4.41 -6.51
C ARG A 327 -7.74 -5.88 -6.47
N GLN A 328 -6.95 -6.74 -7.12
CA GLN A 328 -7.15 -8.18 -7.14
C GLN A 328 -6.96 -8.81 -5.76
N SER A 329 -5.95 -8.39 -5.00
CA SER A 329 -5.70 -8.87 -3.64
C SER A 329 -6.88 -8.57 -2.72
N MET A 330 -7.32 -7.30 -2.66
CA MET A 330 -8.48 -6.87 -1.89
C MET A 330 -9.77 -7.56 -2.36
N GLY A 331 -10.02 -7.55 -3.68
CA GLY A 331 -11.21 -8.14 -4.27
C GLY A 331 -11.31 -9.64 -4.04
N THR A 332 -10.21 -10.38 -4.14
CA THR A 332 -10.16 -11.83 -3.90
C THR A 332 -10.51 -12.17 -2.46
N GLY A 333 -9.96 -11.42 -1.50
CA GLY A 333 -10.26 -11.61 -0.07
C GLY A 333 -11.73 -11.41 0.24
N VAL A 334 -12.31 -10.31 -0.24
CA VAL A 334 -13.73 -9.99 -0.04
C VAL A 334 -14.64 -11.01 -0.74
N PHE A 335 -14.35 -11.34 -1.99
CA PHE A 335 -15.15 -12.31 -2.78
C PHE A 335 -15.16 -13.70 -2.14
N GLY A 336 -13.97 -14.26 -1.83
CA GLY A 336 -13.85 -15.58 -1.24
C GLY A 336 -14.40 -15.65 0.18
N GLY A 337 -14.16 -14.61 0.98
CA GLY A 337 -14.71 -14.50 2.32
C GLY A 337 -16.23 -14.41 2.33
N MET A 338 -16.83 -13.62 1.44
CA MET A 338 -18.28 -13.53 1.28
C MET A 338 -18.88 -14.85 0.77
N LEU A 339 -18.22 -15.53 -0.15
CA LEU A 339 -18.68 -16.82 -0.66
C LEU A 339 -18.82 -17.84 0.49
N ILE A 340 -17.74 -18.06 1.24
CA ILE A 340 -17.73 -19.02 2.36
C ILE A 340 -18.64 -18.57 3.49
N SER A 341 -18.64 -17.29 3.87
CA SER A 341 -19.53 -16.75 4.88
C SER A 341 -20.99 -16.94 4.51
N THR A 342 -21.39 -16.74 3.25
CA THR A 342 -22.79 -16.87 2.84
C THR A 342 -23.28 -18.30 2.97
N PHE A 343 -22.49 -19.29 2.57
CA PHE A 343 -22.91 -20.69 2.62
C PHE A 343 -22.68 -21.32 4.00
N ILE A 344 -21.49 -21.18 4.55
CA ILE A 344 -21.11 -21.88 5.80
C ILE A 344 -21.66 -21.16 7.02
N ALA A 345 -21.45 -19.85 7.16
CA ALA A 345 -21.89 -19.12 8.34
C ALA A 345 -23.43 -19.15 8.49
N THR A 346 -24.19 -19.14 7.37
CA THR A 346 -25.65 -19.23 7.39
C THR A 346 -26.14 -20.54 8.02
N ILE A 347 -25.38 -21.64 7.90
CA ILE A 347 -25.68 -22.91 8.53
C ILE A 347 -25.31 -22.90 10.02
N PHE A 348 -24.16 -22.30 10.37
CA PHE A 348 -23.64 -22.31 11.74
C PHE A 348 -24.27 -21.26 12.67
N VAL A 349 -24.70 -20.11 12.16
CA VAL A 349 -25.35 -19.07 12.97
C VAL A 349 -26.57 -19.59 13.75
N PRO A 350 -27.51 -20.36 13.17
CA PRO A 350 -28.61 -20.98 13.92
C PRO A 350 -28.14 -21.90 15.05
N VAL A 351 -27.04 -22.63 14.84
CA VAL A 351 -26.47 -23.54 15.85
C VAL A 351 -25.89 -22.73 17.00
N PHE A 352 -25.13 -21.68 16.74
CA PHE A 352 -24.58 -20.80 17.78
C PHE A 352 -25.70 -20.09 18.54
N PHE A 353 -26.74 -19.61 17.87
CA PHE A 353 -27.89 -19.01 18.50
C PHE A 353 -28.57 -19.98 19.48
N THR A 354 -28.82 -21.22 19.08
CA THR A 354 -29.45 -22.23 19.93
C THR A 354 -28.57 -22.59 21.12
N TRP A 355 -27.25 -22.68 20.91
CA TRP A 355 -26.29 -23.00 21.99
C TRP A 355 -26.25 -21.91 23.06
N PHE A 356 -26.09 -20.66 22.67
CA PHE A 356 -26.06 -19.54 23.63
C PHE A 356 -27.39 -19.29 24.31
N THR A 357 -28.51 -19.56 23.64
CA THR A 357 -29.84 -19.43 24.24
C THR A 357 -30.15 -20.55 25.27
N LYS A 358 -29.66 -21.79 25.03
CA LYS A 358 -29.78 -22.92 25.99
C LYS A 358 -28.92 -22.74 27.24
N MET A 359 -27.70 -22.23 27.12
CA MET A 359 -26.82 -21.99 28.27
C MET A 359 -27.48 -21.07 29.30
N ARG A 360 -28.23 -20.07 28.85
CA ARG A 360 -28.93 -19.13 29.74
C ARG A 360 -30.11 -19.76 30.51
N LYS A 361 -30.81 -20.73 29.93
CA LYS A 361 -31.90 -21.40 30.59
C LYS A 361 -31.39 -22.22 31.77
N LYS A 362 -30.24 -22.88 31.62
CA LYS A 362 -29.59 -23.68 32.65
C LYS A 362 -29.07 -22.85 33.84
N THR A 363 -28.69 -21.58 33.60
CA THR A 363 -28.23 -20.66 34.66
C THR A 363 -29.41 -20.06 35.44
N LYS A 364 -30.60 -19.99 34.83
CA LYS A 364 -31.83 -19.48 35.50
C LYS A 364 -32.56 -20.55 36.31
N ASP A 365 -32.36 -21.81 35.96
CA ASP A 365 -32.97 -22.98 36.61
C ASP A 365 -32.02 -23.63 37.64
N ALA A 366 -30.88 -23.05 37.96
CA ALA A 366 -30.02 -23.45 39.09
C ALA A 366 -30.72 -22.97 40.38
N PRO A 367 -31.08 -23.85 41.33
CA PRO A 367 -31.69 -23.44 42.57
C PRO A 367 -30.71 -22.50 43.31
N SER A 368 -31.22 -21.36 43.78
CA SER A 368 -30.46 -20.54 44.72
C SER A 368 -30.38 -21.36 46.03
N GLU A 369 -29.22 -21.96 46.28
CA GLU A 369 -28.85 -22.43 47.61
C GLU A 369 -28.79 -21.21 48.55
N GLY A 370 -29.92 -20.89 49.19
CA GLY A 370 -29.98 -19.73 50.06
C GLY A 370 -31.30 -19.50 50.78
N ASP A 371 -32.23 -20.51 50.82
CA ASP A 371 -33.42 -20.33 51.60
C ASP A 371 -33.85 -21.65 52.29
N SER A 372 -32.99 -22.12 53.17
CA SER A 372 -33.36 -23.20 54.13
C SER A 372 -32.69 -23.00 55.48
N ALA A 373 -33.08 -21.95 56.18
CA ALA A 373 -32.88 -21.90 57.65
C ALA A 373 -33.78 -20.80 58.27
N SER A 374 -34.98 -21.16 58.67
CA SER A 374 -35.62 -20.70 59.86
C SER A 374 -37.15 -20.71 59.71
N ASP A 375 -37.74 -21.89 59.95
CA ASP A 375 -39.06 -21.90 60.64
C ASP A 375 -39.13 -23.15 61.50
N LYS A 376 -38.91 -22.95 62.79
CA LYS A 376 -39.33 -23.86 63.84
C LYS A 376 -40.42 -23.17 64.59
N PRO A 377 -41.64 -23.75 64.69
CA PRO A 377 -42.64 -23.21 65.52
C PRO A 377 -42.41 -23.66 67.00
N GLY A 378 -42.15 -22.69 67.86
CA GLY A 378 -42.13 -22.87 69.30
C GLY A 378 -43.55 -23.10 69.84
N LYS A 379 -43.79 -24.30 70.39
CA LYS A 379 -44.87 -24.63 71.34
C LYS A 379 -44.50 -24.08 72.69
N GLY A 380 -45.51 -23.68 73.47
CA GLY A 380 -45.50 -23.50 74.93
C GLY A 380 -46.45 -22.41 75.28
N GLU A 381 -47.64 -22.72 75.71
CA GLU A 381 -48.15 -22.90 77.10
C GLU A 381 -47.78 -21.72 78.03
N LEU A 382 -48.74 -20.99 78.33
CA LEU A 382 -49.55 -20.62 79.47
C LEU A 382 -50.20 -19.27 79.32
#